data_9249db0a2bb5259efae35bdbb9f65ced
#
_entry.id   9249db0a2bb5259efae35bdbb9f65ced
#
_cell.length_a   1.000
_cell.length_b   1.000
_cell.length_c   1.000
_cell.angle_alpha   90.00
_cell.angle_beta   90.00
_cell.angle_gamma   90.00
#
_symmetry.space_group_name_H-M   'P 1'
#
loop_
_entity.id
_entity.type
_entity.pdbx_description
1 polymer ?
#
loop_
_entity_poly.entity_id
_entity_poly.type
_entity_poly.pdbx_seq_one_letter_code
_entity_poly.pdbx_strand_id
1 'polypeptide(L)'
;MKLVGLILFFLTFFSKLQSEGIYNAKSFQLKNGMKVVVVENKRAPVVSQMIWYNFGSGVEEKGKSGLAHFMEHLMFKGTKKFPDNYYSNFISRIGGSENAFTSYDYTAYYQIFPKYELEKIMQMEADRMVNLTLTEENVEIEKKVILEERFQRVESDPSAKLDESMRSILFPN
;
A
#
# COMPACT_ATOMS: atom_id res chain seq x y z
N MET A 1 -6.58 15.77 -54.68
CA MET A 1 -5.81 14.55 -54.34
C MET A 1 -4.52 14.79 -53.56
N LYS A 2 -3.78 15.88 -53.73
CA LYS A 2 -2.51 16.13 -53.01
C LYS A 2 -2.66 16.48 -51.49
N LEU A 3 -3.78 17.07 -51.08
CA LEU A 3 -4.01 17.49 -49.69
C LEU A 3 -4.35 16.32 -48.78
N VAL A 4 -5.09 15.31 -49.26
CA VAL A 4 -5.48 14.11 -48.50
C VAL A 4 -4.27 13.21 -48.19
N GLY A 5 -3.31 13.13 -49.13
CA GLY A 5 -2.06 12.38 -48.89
C GLY A 5 -1.17 12.99 -47.83
N LEU A 6 -1.17 14.33 -47.67
CA LEU A 6 -0.38 15.01 -46.65
C LEU A 6 -0.96 14.83 -45.25
N ILE A 7 -2.28 14.80 -45.13
CA ILE A 7 -2.96 14.56 -43.84
C ILE A 7 -2.77 13.11 -43.35
N LEU A 8 -2.83 12.14 -44.25
CA LEU A 8 -2.53 10.73 -43.93
C LEU A 8 -1.07 10.51 -43.49
N PHE A 9 -0.12 11.20 -44.14
CA PHE A 9 1.29 11.12 -43.78
C PHE A 9 1.55 11.71 -42.36
N PHE A 10 0.88 12.79 -41.98
CA PHE A 10 0.98 13.34 -40.62
C PHE A 10 0.35 12.44 -39.56
N LEU A 11 -0.75 11.74 -39.86
CA LEU A 11 -1.42 10.83 -38.92
C LEU A 11 -0.59 9.55 -38.64
N THR A 12 0.26 9.09 -39.55
CA THR A 12 1.13 7.93 -39.31
C THR A 12 2.37 8.23 -38.48
N PHE A 13 2.76 9.51 -38.36
CA PHE A 13 3.92 9.91 -37.56
C PHE A 13 3.60 10.09 -36.05
N PHE A 14 2.31 10.18 -35.70
CA PHE A 14 1.90 10.35 -34.29
C PHE A 14 1.79 9.03 -33.48
N SER A 15 2.05 7.88 -34.07
CA SER A 15 1.79 6.58 -33.44
C SER A 15 2.91 6.00 -32.59
N LYS A 16 3.98 6.73 -32.27
CA LYS A 16 5.05 6.26 -31.39
C LYS A 16 5.69 7.34 -30.52
N LEU A 17 4.90 8.22 -29.92
CA LEU A 17 5.34 8.86 -28.69
C LEU A 17 4.96 7.93 -27.52
N GLN A 18 5.65 6.82 -27.40
CA GLN A 18 5.72 6.08 -26.18
C GLN A 18 6.58 6.95 -25.25
N SER A 19 5.94 7.70 -24.36
CA SER A 19 6.61 8.41 -23.28
C SER A 19 7.35 7.35 -22.47
N GLU A 20 8.66 7.22 -22.69
CA GLU A 20 9.52 6.52 -21.72
C GLU A 20 9.37 7.28 -20.41
N GLY A 21 8.73 6.66 -19.43
CA GLY A 21 8.53 7.27 -18.13
C GLY A 21 9.88 7.65 -17.53
N ILE A 22 9.93 8.78 -16.82
CA ILE A 22 11.15 9.38 -16.21
C ILE A 22 12.01 8.36 -15.45
N TYR A 23 11.43 7.24 -15.01
CA TYR A 23 12.10 6.22 -14.18
C TYR A 23 12.41 4.91 -14.90
N ASN A 24 12.16 4.77 -16.22
CA ASN A 24 12.39 3.54 -16.98
C ASN A 24 11.81 2.29 -16.26
N ALA A 25 10.57 2.40 -15.76
CA ALA A 25 9.90 1.37 -14.99
C ALA A 25 9.60 0.14 -15.85
N LYS A 26 9.98 -1.04 -15.38
CA LYS A 26 9.63 -2.34 -15.97
C LYS A 26 8.41 -2.90 -15.25
N SER A 27 7.43 -3.43 -15.98
CA SER A 27 6.26 -4.05 -15.39
C SER A 27 5.98 -5.42 -16.01
N PHE A 28 5.51 -6.35 -15.18
CA PHE A 28 5.07 -7.68 -15.59
C PHE A 28 3.98 -8.17 -14.63
N GLN A 29 3.31 -9.24 -15.02
CA GLN A 29 2.26 -9.85 -14.22
C GLN A 29 2.64 -11.28 -13.83
N LEU A 30 2.45 -11.63 -12.56
CA LEU A 30 2.64 -12.98 -12.06
C LEU A 30 1.45 -13.89 -12.46
N LYS A 31 1.64 -15.20 -12.38
CA LYS A 31 0.59 -16.20 -12.71
C LYS A 31 -0.68 -16.04 -11.86
N ASN A 32 -0.56 -15.54 -10.64
CA ASN A 32 -1.70 -15.27 -9.74
C ASN A 32 -2.40 -13.93 -10.01
N GLY A 33 -2.03 -13.20 -11.07
CA GLY A 33 -2.62 -11.92 -11.44
C GLY A 33 -1.94 -10.69 -10.81
N MET A 34 -1.00 -10.86 -9.89
CA MET A 34 -0.30 -9.75 -9.24
C MET A 34 0.54 -8.98 -10.25
N LYS A 35 0.33 -7.67 -10.35
CA LYS A 35 1.15 -6.76 -11.15
C LYS A 35 2.39 -6.36 -10.37
N VAL A 36 3.55 -6.54 -10.98
CA VAL A 36 4.84 -6.13 -10.43
C VAL A 36 5.41 -4.99 -11.26
N VAL A 37 5.88 -3.95 -10.58
CA VAL A 37 6.59 -2.81 -11.19
C VAL A 37 7.95 -2.69 -10.54
N VAL A 38 8.99 -2.64 -11.36
CA VAL A 38 10.38 -2.52 -10.93
C VAL A 38 10.99 -1.25 -11.50
N VAL A 39 11.52 -0.41 -10.60
CA VAL A 39 12.29 0.78 -10.95
C VAL A 39 13.72 0.58 -10.47
N GLU A 40 14.65 0.46 -11.40
CA GLU A 40 16.07 0.27 -11.08
C GLU A 40 16.72 1.60 -10.71
N ASN A 41 17.32 1.66 -9.51
CA ASN A 41 18.09 2.82 -9.05
C ASN A 41 19.37 2.34 -8.33
N LYS A 42 20.52 2.62 -8.89
CA LYS A 42 21.84 2.12 -8.43
C LYS A 42 22.58 3.07 -7.48
N ARG A 43 21.93 4.14 -7.01
CA ARG A 43 22.59 5.17 -6.16
C ARG A 43 22.95 4.66 -4.76
N ALA A 44 22.20 3.67 -4.26
CA ALA A 44 22.45 3.08 -2.94
C ALA A 44 22.12 1.57 -2.95
N PRO A 45 22.77 0.75 -2.09
CA PRO A 45 22.54 -0.70 -2.02
C PRO A 45 21.29 -1.07 -1.21
N VAL A 46 20.20 -0.34 -1.39
CA VAL A 46 18.93 -0.53 -0.68
C VAL A 46 17.79 -0.85 -1.66
N VAL A 47 16.76 -1.49 -1.13
CA VAL A 47 15.49 -1.72 -1.83
C VAL A 47 14.37 -1.01 -1.06
N SER A 48 13.49 -0.34 -1.78
CA SER A 48 12.18 0.06 -1.29
C SER A 48 11.16 -0.88 -1.93
N GLN A 49 10.57 -1.75 -1.12
CA GLN A 49 9.49 -2.66 -1.52
C GLN A 49 8.16 -2.07 -1.07
N MET A 50 7.14 -2.08 -1.95
CA MET A 50 5.79 -1.65 -1.62
C MET A 50 4.78 -2.67 -2.13
N ILE A 51 3.83 -3.02 -1.28
CA ILE A 51 2.68 -3.86 -1.65
C ILE A 51 1.43 -3.01 -1.54
N TRP A 52 0.65 -2.99 -2.63
CA TRP A 52 -0.58 -2.20 -2.75
C TRP A 52 -1.79 -3.12 -2.84
N TYR A 53 -2.73 -2.95 -1.94
CA TYR A 53 -4.03 -3.61 -1.95
C TYR A 53 -5.07 -2.62 -2.47
N ASN A 54 -5.83 -2.99 -3.50
CA ASN A 54 -6.96 -2.19 -4.03
C ASN A 54 -8.17 -2.27 -3.08
N PHE A 55 -7.96 -1.95 -1.83
CA PHE A 55 -8.97 -1.90 -0.79
C PHE A 55 -8.61 -0.76 0.17
N GLY A 56 -9.51 0.19 0.33
CA GLY A 56 -9.36 1.33 1.22
C GLY A 56 -10.71 1.74 1.79
N SER A 57 -10.76 2.86 2.50
CA SER A 57 -11.97 3.30 3.20
C SER A 57 -13.16 3.62 2.28
N GLY A 58 -12.92 3.93 1.00
CA GLY A 58 -13.96 4.28 0.04
C GLY A 58 -14.83 3.10 -0.43
N VAL A 59 -14.39 1.86 -0.20
CA VAL A 59 -15.15 0.64 -0.56
C VAL A 59 -15.72 -0.08 0.67
N GLU A 60 -15.62 0.53 1.84
CA GLU A 60 -16.21 -0.01 3.07
C GLU A 60 -17.73 0.01 3.03
N GLU A 61 -18.35 -1.02 3.56
CA GLU A 61 -19.81 -1.06 3.68
C GLU A 61 -20.29 -0.04 4.72
N LYS A 62 -21.49 0.48 4.51
CA LYS A 62 -22.12 1.40 5.47
C LYS A 62 -22.20 0.79 6.87
N GLY A 63 -21.73 1.53 7.86
CA GLY A 63 -21.65 1.07 9.26
C GLY A 63 -20.41 0.27 9.61
N LYS A 64 -19.47 0.07 8.66
CA LYS A 64 -18.19 -0.61 8.86
C LYS A 64 -16.99 0.31 8.61
N SER A 65 -17.18 1.61 8.79
CA SER A 65 -16.13 2.60 8.59
C SER A 65 -14.94 2.35 9.52
N GLY A 66 -13.72 2.39 8.95
CA GLY A 66 -12.46 2.13 9.64
C GLY A 66 -11.97 0.68 9.52
N LEU A 67 -12.69 -0.20 8.83
CA LEU A 67 -12.29 -1.60 8.66
C LEU A 67 -10.97 -1.73 7.88
N ALA A 68 -10.76 -0.92 6.85
CA ALA A 68 -9.52 -0.92 6.07
C ALA A 68 -8.31 -0.54 6.94
N HIS A 69 -8.45 0.51 7.75
CA HIS A 69 -7.42 0.93 8.69
C HIS A 69 -7.20 -0.11 9.80
N PHE A 70 -8.26 -0.74 10.27
CA PHE A 70 -8.14 -1.83 11.25
C PHE A 70 -7.36 -3.02 10.66
N MET A 71 -7.65 -3.40 9.42
CA MET A 71 -6.88 -4.45 8.74
C MET A 71 -5.41 -4.05 8.53
N GLU A 72 -5.13 -2.77 8.29
CA GLU A 72 -3.74 -2.27 8.24
C GLU A 72 -2.97 -2.63 9.50
N HIS A 73 -3.53 -2.35 10.69
CA HIS A 73 -2.92 -2.71 11.98
C HIS A 73 -2.78 -4.23 12.16
N LEU A 74 -3.84 -4.97 11.85
CA LEU A 74 -3.84 -6.42 12.04
C LEU A 74 -2.82 -7.15 11.15
N MET A 75 -2.47 -6.59 9.99
CA MET A 75 -1.45 -7.15 9.11
C MET A 75 -0.05 -7.22 9.76
N PHE A 76 0.21 -6.47 10.81
CA PHE A 76 1.47 -6.54 11.56
C PHE A 76 1.51 -7.67 12.60
N LYS A 77 0.40 -8.40 12.81
CA LYS A 77 0.32 -9.47 13.84
C LYS A 77 1.02 -10.78 13.47
N GLY A 78 1.49 -10.88 12.23
CA GLY A 78 2.32 -12.01 11.81
C GLY A 78 1.55 -13.29 11.46
N THR A 79 2.31 -14.36 11.30
CA THR A 79 1.85 -15.68 10.88
C THR A 79 2.39 -16.75 11.82
N LYS A 80 1.98 -18.01 11.65
CA LYS A 80 2.59 -19.14 12.40
C LYS A 80 4.09 -19.27 12.12
N LYS A 81 4.53 -18.97 10.88
CA LYS A 81 5.93 -19.05 10.47
C LYS A 81 6.75 -17.85 10.94
N PHE A 82 6.15 -16.68 10.93
CA PHE A 82 6.73 -15.42 11.37
C PHE A 82 5.81 -14.78 12.41
N PRO A 83 5.92 -15.17 13.69
CA PRO A 83 5.01 -14.75 14.75
C PRO A 83 5.00 -13.23 14.95
N ASP A 84 4.05 -12.78 15.78
CA ASP A 84 3.90 -11.37 16.13
C ASP A 84 5.24 -10.68 16.44
N ASN A 85 5.41 -9.48 15.90
CA ASN A 85 6.64 -8.67 15.97
C ASN A 85 7.90 -9.26 15.29
N TYR A 86 7.85 -10.49 14.74
CA TYR A 86 9.03 -11.08 14.10
C TYR A 86 9.46 -10.24 12.89
N TYR A 87 8.51 -9.83 12.06
CA TYR A 87 8.78 -9.06 10.84
C TYR A 87 9.40 -7.70 11.20
N SER A 88 8.74 -6.93 12.06
CA SER A 88 9.19 -5.61 12.49
C SER A 88 10.57 -5.66 13.16
N ASN A 89 10.78 -6.64 14.05
CA ASN A 89 12.06 -6.87 14.69
C ASN A 89 13.16 -7.27 13.68
N PHE A 90 12.81 -8.04 12.66
CA PHE A 90 13.76 -8.40 11.60
C PHE A 90 14.17 -7.17 10.80
N ILE A 91 13.21 -6.37 10.32
CA ILE A 91 13.45 -5.13 9.58
C ILE A 91 14.32 -4.16 10.39
N SER A 92 13.98 -3.93 11.66
CA SER A 92 14.75 -3.06 12.56
C SER A 92 16.18 -3.54 12.74
N ARG A 93 16.39 -4.85 12.98
CA ARG A 93 17.70 -5.45 13.21
C ARG A 93 18.65 -5.33 12.01
N ILE A 94 18.12 -5.35 10.79
CA ILE A 94 18.91 -5.17 9.56
C ILE A 94 19.14 -3.70 9.19
N GLY A 95 18.71 -2.77 10.05
CA GLY A 95 18.80 -1.32 9.80
C GLY A 95 17.79 -0.80 8.76
N GLY A 96 16.72 -1.54 8.53
CA GLY A 96 15.60 -1.15 7.67
C GLY A 96 14.55 -0.32 8.40
N SER A 97 13.54 0.10 7.66
CA SER A 97 12.33 0.73 8.17
C SER A 97 11.11 0.15 7.46
N GLU A 98 9.98 0.12 8.15
CA GLU A 98 8.70 -0.27 7.60
C GLU A 98 7.59 0.67 8.05
N ASN A 99 6.55 0.76 7.26
CA ASN A 99 5.31 1.44 7.61
C ASN A 99 4.17 0.99 6.69
N ALA A 100 2.97 1.46 6.98
CA ALA A 100 1.80 1.27 6.16
C ALA A 100 0.96 2.56 6.14
N PHE A 101 0.02 2.63 5.23
CA PHE A 101 -0.99 3.69 5.19
C PHE A 101 -2.23 3.22 4.44
N THR A 102 -3.38 3.66 4.93
CA THR A 102 -4.68 3.45 4.31
C THR A 102 -5.20 4.76 3.72
N SER A 103 -5.71 4.70 2.49
CA SER A 103 -6.37 5.79 1.79
C SER A 103 -7.81 5.37 1.41
N TYR A 104 -8.49 6.17 0.60
CA TYR A 104 -9.84 5.85 0.11
C TYR A 104 -9.86 4.63 -0.81
N ASP A 105 -8.88 4.51 -1.71
CA ASP A 105 -8.90 3.49 -2.78
C ASP A 105 -7.96 2.32 -2.50
N TYR A 106 -7.02 2.45 -1.57
CA TYR A 106 -5.97 1.46 -1.34
C TYR A 106 -5.43 1.49 0.07
N THR A 107 -4.84 0.35 0.46
CA THR A 107 -3.94 0.22 1.62
C THR A 107 -2.58 -0.23 1.11
N ALA A 108 -1.50 0.39 1.57
CA ALA A 108 -0.15 0.04 1.15
C ALA A 108 0.75 -0.23 2.35
N TYR A 109 1.62 -1.22 2.19
CA TYR A 109 2.69 -1.57 3.14
C TYR A 109 4.01 -1.40 2.45
N TYR A 110 4.99 -0.80 3.11
CA TYR A 110 6.30 -0.62 2.51
C TYR A 110 7.44 -0.86 3.51
N GLN A 111 8.57 -1.31 2.95
CA GLN A 111 9.80 -1.54 3.68
C GLN A 111 10.97 -0.96 2.90
N ILE A 112 11.94 -0.39 3.61
CA ILE A 112 13.22 0.04 3.06
C ILE A 112 14.30 -0.75 3.78
N PHE A 113 15.15 -1.46 3.04
CA PHE A 113 16.10 -2.40 3.61
C PHE A 113 17.31 -2.64 2.69
N PRO A 114 18.42 -3.21 3.20
CA PRO A 114 19.57 -3.60 2.40
C PRO A 114 19.21 -4.63 1.31
N LYS A 115 19.71 -4.44 0.09
CA LYS A 115 19.32 -5.24 -1.09
C LYS A 115 19.51 -6.75 -0.95
N TYR A 116 20.43 -7.20 -0.14
CA TYR A 116 20.72 -8.62 0.06
C TYR A 116 19.66 -9.36 0.87
N GLU A 117 18.75 -8.63 1.52
CA GLU A 117 17.61 -9.18 2.27
C GLU A 117 16.32 -9.30 1.44
N LEU A 118 16.35 -8.90 0.16
CA LEU A 118 15.14 -8.83 -0.69
C LEU A 118 14.38 -10.17 -0.72
N GLU A 119 15.07 -11.27 -0.94
CA GLU A 119 14.43 -12.59 -1.03
C GLU A 119 13.73 -12.96 0.28
N LYS A 120 14.40 -12.73 1.43
CA LYS A 120 13.84 -13.01 2.75
C LYS A 120 12.58 -12.17 3.03
N ILE A 121 12.63 -10.88 2.72
CA ILE A 121 11.51 -9.98 2.94
C ILE A 121 10.34 -10.30 2.02
N MET A 122 10.60 -10.64 0.75
CA MET A 122 9.57 -11.11 -0.17
C MET A 122 8.90 -12.42 0.31
N GLN A 123 9.66 -13.35 0.90
CA GLN A 123 9.10 -14.57 1.49
C GLN A 123 8.20 -14.27 2.70
N MET A 124 8.61 -13.33 3.56
CA MET A 124 7.83 -12.91 4.72
C MET A 124 6.55 -12.21 4.30
N GLU A 125 6.63 -11.34 3.30
CA GLU A 125 5.47 -10.64 2.75
C GLU A 125 4.48 -11.60 2.08
N ALA A 126 4.97 -12.53 1.26
CA ALA A 126 4.14 -13.55 0.62
C ALA A 126 3.44 -14.46 1.66
N ASP A 127 4.12 -14.80 2.75
CA ASP A 127 3.53 -15.57 3.84
C ASP A 127 2.44 -14.76 4.57
N ARG A 128 2.69 -13.49 4.86
CA ARG A 128 1.72 -12.58 5.47
C ARG A 128 0.43 -12.44 4.65
N MET A 129 0.54 -12.38 3.32
CA MET A 129 -0.61 -12.26 2.42
C MET A 129 -1.61 -13.41 2.52
N VAL A 130 -1.17 -14.63 2.87
CA VAL A 130 -2.01 -15.83 2.84
C VAL A 130 -2.15 -16.56 4.16
N ASN A 131 -1.24 -16.33 5.11
CA ASN A 131 -1.16 -17.07 6.37
C ASN A 131 -1.28 -16.18 7.62
N LEU A 132 -1.78 -14.96 7.46
CA LEU A 132 -2.00 -14.05 8.59
C LEU A 132 -2.80 -14.75 9.69
N THR A 133 -2.29 -14.69 10.92
CA THR A 133 -2.94 -15.33 12.08
C THR A 133 -3.57 -14.27 12.95
N LEU A 134 -4.90 -14.24 12.96
CA LEU A 134 -5.67 -13.31 13.78
C LEU A 134 -6.32 -14.10 14.92
N THR A 135 -5.99 -13.71 16.17
CA THR A 135 -6.64 -14.20 17.38
C THR A 135 -7.61 -13.15 17.91
N GLU A 136 -8.60 -13.56 18.69
CA GLU A 136 -9.50 -12.61 19.38
C GLU A 136 -8.71 -11.62 20.24
N GLU A 137 -7.66 -12.08 20.90
CA GLU A 137 -6.77 -11.23 21.69
C GLU A 137 -6.10 -10.14 20.83
N ASN A 138 -5.55 -10.50 19.67
CA ASN A 138 -4.94 -9.54 18.75
C ASN A 138 -5.95 -8.49 18.27
N VAL A 139 -7.17 -8.93 17.95
CA VAL A 139 -8.25 -8.05 17.51
C VAL A 139 -8.64 -7.07 18.61
N GLU A 140 -8.82 -7.54 19.85
CA GLU A 140 -9.20 -6.67 20.97
C GLU A 140 -8.08 -5.71 21.39
N ILE A 141 -6.82 -6.11 21.28
CA ILE A 141 -5.68 -5.22 21.53
C ILE A 141 -5.65 -4.10 20.47
N GLU A 142 -5.67 -4.46 19.21
CA GLU A 142 -5.58 -3.45 18.13
C GLU A 142 -6.80 -2.53 18.08
N LYS A 143 -7.97 -3.02 18.42
CA LYS A 143 -9.15 -2.17 18.58
C LYS A 143 -8.92 -1.05 19.59
N LYS A 144 -8.29 -1.36 20.73
CA LYS A 144 -7.97 -0.35 21.75
C LYS A 144 -6.92 0.64 21.24
N VAL A 145 -5.90 0.16 20.50
CA VAL A 145 -4.87 1.02 19.90
C VAL A 145 -5.50 2.01 18.93
N ILE A 146 -6.38 1.55 18.04
CA ILE A 146 -7.06 2.39 17.05
C ILE A 146 -8.01 3.39 17.70
N LEU A 147 -8.72 2.98 18.76
CA LEU A 147 -9.57 3.91 19.52
C LEU A 147 -8.74 4.99 20.20
N GLU A 148 -7.57 4.65 20.74
CA GLU A 148 -6.66 5.65 21.33
C GLU A 148 -6.08 6.57 20.24
N GLU A 149 -5.70 6.04 19.09
CA GLU A 149 -5.25 6.84 17.95
C GLU A 149 -6.35 7.81 17.47
N ARG A 150 -7.59 7.33 17.36
CA ARG A 150 -8.75 8.18 17.06
C ARG A 150 -8.91 9.29 18.10
N PHE A 151 -8.81 8.95 19.39
CA PHE A 151 -8.90 9.93 20.46
C PHE A 151 -7.83 11.02 20.27
N GLN A 152 -6.58 10.63 20.03
CA GLN A 152 -5.47 11.57 19.86
C GLN A 152 -5.58 12.41 18.58
N ARG A 153 -6.01 11.82 17.47
CA ARG A 153 -6.04 12.52 16.18
C ARG A 153 -7.32 13.28 15.88
N VAL A 154 -8.44 12.85 16.47
CA VAL A 154 -9.75 13.43 16.16
C VAL A 154 -10.42 13.99 17.41
N GLU A 155 -10.61 13.17 18.46
CA GLU A 155 -11.42 13.55 19.62
C GLU A 155 -10.79 14.71 20.42
N SER A 156 -9.47 14.80 20.48
CA SER A 156 -8.74 15.86 21.17
C SER A 156 -8.53 17.13 20.34
N ASP A 157 -8.81 17.10 19.02
CA ASP A 157 -8.64 18.23 18.11
C ASP A 157 -10.00 18.76 17.60
N PRO A 158 -10.42 19.98 18.00
CA PRO A 158 -11.66 20.58 17.51
C PRO A 158 -11.70 20.75 15.98
N SER A 159 -10.56 21.02 15.34
CA SER A 159 -10.49 21.20 13.88
C SER A 159 -10.72 19.87 13.17
N ALA A 160 -10.15 18.78 13.67
CA ALA A 160 -10.35 17.44 13.12
C ALA A 160 -11.80 16.97 13.29
N LYS A 161 -12.45 17.26 14.43
CA LYS A 161 -13.90 17.02 14.64
C LYS A 161 -14.76 17.76 13.64
N LEU A 162 -14.45 19.03 13.39
CA LEU A 162 -15.20 19.81 12.41
C LEU A 162 -15.02 19.23 11.00
N ASP A 163 -13.80 18.89 10.60
CA ASP A 163 -13.51 18.27 9.30
C ASP A 163 -14.25 16.93 9.14
N GLU A 164 -14.22 16.06 10.14
CA GLU A 164 -14.96 14.79 10.14
C GLU A 164 -16.47 15.02 9.98
N SER A 165 -17.03 15.97 10.72
CA SER A 165 -18.45 16.31 10.63
C SER A 165 -18.84 16.84 9.24
N MET A 166 -17.99 17.70 8.67
CA MET A 166 -18.20 18.21 7.31
C MET A 166 -18.13 17.08 6.27
N ARG A 167 -17.13 16.20 6.38
CA ARG A 167 -16.96 15.05 5.45
C ARG A 167 -18.14 14.09 5.53
N SER A 168 -18.68 13.82 6.71
CA SER A 168 -19.82 12.93 6.88
C SER A 168 -21.09 13.44 6.22
N ILE A 169 -21.22 14.76 6.04
CA ILE A 169 -22.34 15.40 5.32
C ILE A 169 -22.10 15.38 3.81
N LEU A 170 -20.86 15.65 3.38
CA LEU A 170 -20.49 15.73 1.97
C LEU A 170 -20.38 14.35 1.30
N PHE A 171 -19.97 13.34 2.06
CA PHE A 171 -19.76 11.97 1.59
C PHE A 171 -20.47 10.98 2.52
N PRO A 172 -21.81 10.93 2.49
CA PRO A 172 -22.55 9.99 3.31
C PRO A 172 -22.35 8.56 2.80
N ASN A 173 -21.64 7.76 3.57
CA ASN A 173 -21.51 6.31 3.34
C ASN A 173 -22.72 5.56 3.92
#